data_c57a12dd53de04f07f63d396db2588f7
#
_entry.id   c57a12dd53de04f07f63d396db2588f7
#
_cell.length_a   1.000
_cell.length_b   1.000
_cell.length_c   1.000
_cell.angle_alpha   90.00
_cell.angle_beta   90.00
_cell.angle_gamma   90.00
#
_symmetry.space_group_name_H-M   'P 1'
#
loop_
_entity.id
_entity.type
_entity.pdbx_description
1 polymer ?
#
loop_
_entity_poly.entity_id
_entity_poly.type
_entity_poly.pdbx_seq_one_letter_code
_entity_poly.pdbx_strand_id
1 'polypeptide(L)'
;MKEVIKLDTVDQYNRLFGLETLHPLVSVVNLSEATRFPTHFTMNYGVYALFLKNVKCGDIRYGRQIYDYQEGTVTSFAPGQVVEVDMLQGVRPNAYGLLFHPDLIKGTSLGQDIKHYSFFSYASAEALHLSEEEKSIFTDCLEKIRMELQHPIDKHSKRLISRNIELLLDYCMRFYERQFITRSESNKSVLVKFEALLDDYFQSDKPQTDGLPSVK
;
A
#
# COMPACT_ATOMS: atom_id res chain seq x y z
N MET A 1 17.00 21.40 8.72
CA MET A 1 16.25 20.17 9.08
C MET A 1 15.02 20.12 8.18
N LYS A 2 14.74 19.00 7.52
CA LYS A 2 13.49 18.85 6.75
C LYS A 2 12.33 18.89 7.74
N GLU A 3 11.33 19.70 7.46
CA GLU A 3 10.13 19.80 8.30
C GLU A 3 9.32 18.51 8.15
N VAL A 4 9.05 17.83 9.26
CA VAL A 4 8.23 16.61 9.29
C VAL A 4 6.79 16.99 9.60
N ILE A 5 5.89 16.75 8.67
CA ILE A 5 4.47 16.98 8.82
C ILE A 5 3.89 15.85 9.69
N LYS A 6 3.33 16.19 10.86
CA LYS A 6 2.58 15.24 11.65
C LYS A 6 1.16 15.13 11.14
N LEU A 7 0.72 13.91 10.86
CA LEU A 7 -0.64 13.57 10.46
C LEU A 7 -1.38 12.88 11.60
N ASP A 8 -1.72 13.64 12.62
CA ASP A 8 -2.47 13.12 13.78
C ASP A 8 -3.97 12.91 13.47
N THR A 9 -4.48 13.50 12.39
CA THR A 9 -5.90 13.40 11.97
C THR A 9 -6.04 13.23 10.47
N VAL A 10 -7.15 12.65 10.02
CA VAL A 10 -7.48 12.55 8.60
C VAL A 10 -7.68 13.92 7.95
N ASP A 11 -8.16 14.90 8.71
CA ASP A 11 -8.37 16.27 8.26
C ASP A 11 -7.06 16.97 7.87
N GLN A 12 -5.97 16.74 8.61
CA GLN A 12 -4.65 17.28 8.25
C GLN A 12 -4.16 16.77 6.90
N TYR A 13 -4.40 15.48 6.60
CA TYR A 13 -4.11 14.93 5.27
C TYR A 13 -4.96 15.59 4.18
N ASN A 14 -6.28 15.66 4.41
CA ASN A 14 -7.19 16.24 3.44
C ASN A 14 -6.83 17.69 3.12
N ARG A 15 -6.54 18.51 4.13
CA ARG A 15 -6.11 19.91 3.95
C ARG A 15 -4.80 20.03 3.16
N LEU A 16 -3.85 19.11 3.37
CA LEU A 16 -2.58 19.11 2.63
C LEU A 16 -2.80 19.01 1.13
N PHE A 17 -3.77 18.17 0.72
CA PHE A 17 -4.12 17.94 -0.68
C PHE A 17 -5.32 18.78 -1.17
N GLY A 18 -5.92 19.60 -0.30
CA GLY A 18 -7.08 20.43 -0.63
C GLY A 18 -8.34 19.62 -0.90
N LEU A 19 -8.54 18.54 -0.13
CA LEU A 19 -9.70 17.65 -0.16
C LEU A 19 -10.67 17.99 0.99
N GLU A 20 -11.94 17.62 0.83
CA GLU A 20 -12.97 17.78 1.85
C GLU A 20 -12.88 16.69 2.94
N THR A 21 -13.22 17.05 4.18
CA THR A 21 -13.29 16.13 5.31
C THR A 21 -14.75 15.93 5.72
N LEU A 22 -15.30 14.75 5.43
CA LEU A 22 -16.69 14.38 5.73
C LEU A 22 -16.85 13.76 7.13
N HIS A 23 -15.79 13.14 7.67
CA HIS A 23 -15.83 12.46 8.97
C HIS A 23 -14.52 12.67 9.72
N PRO A 24 -14.53 12.93 11.05
CA PRO A 24 -13.32 13.28 11.79
C PRO A 24 -12.30 12.14 11.92
N LEU A 25 -12.72 10.87 11.84
CA LEU A 25 -11.88 9.70 12.09
C LEU A 25 -11.60 8.85 10.86
N VAL A 26 -12.22 9.11 9.73
CA VAL A 26 -12.04 8.33 8.50
C VAL A 26 -12.23 9.21 7.27
N SER A 27 -11.44 8.96 6.22
CA SER A 27 -11.55 9.64 4.93
C SER A 27 -11.27 8.66 3.80
N VAL A 28 -12.14 8.64 2.79
CA VAL A 28 -11.85 8.05 1.50
C VAL A 28 -11.40 9.18 0.59
N VAL A 29 -10.20 9.07 0.03
CA VAL A 29 -9.55 10.13 -0.73
C VAL A 29 -9.33 9.72 -2.18
N ASN A 30 -9.66 10.63 -3.09
CA ASN A 30 -9.32 10.53 -4.49
C ASN A 30 -8.31 11.62 -4.84
N LEU A 31 -7.03 11.26 -5.00
CA LEU A 31 -5.99 12.24 -5.27
C LEU A 31 -6.09 12.87 -6.67
N SER A 32 -6.88 12.31 -7.58
CA SER A 32 -7.17 12.98 -8.86
C SER A 32 -8.01 14.25 -8.68
N GLU A 33 -8.76 14.35 -7.57
CA GLU A 33 -9.60 15.51 -7.21
C GLU A 33 -8.84 16.55 -6.34
N ALA A 34 -7.58 16.23 -5.97
CA ALA A 34 -6.78 17.12 -5.14
C ALA A 34 -6.54 18.47 -5.84
N THR A 35 -6.61 19.55 -5.08
CA THR A 35 -6.37 20.92 -5.55
C THR A 35 -4.99 21.44 -5.18
N ARG A 36 -4.27 20.72 -4.31
CA ARG A 36 -2.91 21.03 -3.86
C ARG A 36 -2.01 19.83 -4.08
N PHE A 37 -0.79 20.08 -4.54
CA PHE A 37 0.18 19.04 -4.89
C PHE A 37 1.55 19.38 -4.30
N PRO A 38 1.82 19.05 -3.04
CA PRO A 38 3.15 19.22 -2.48
C PRO A 38 4.13 18.28 -3.21
N THR A 39 5.29 18.82 -3.60
CA THR A 39 6.25 18.09 -4.44
C THR A 39 7.27 17.29 -3.63
N HIS A 40 7.61 17.76 -2.45
CA HIS A 40 8.53 17.10 -1.54
C HIS A 40 8.05 17.29 -0.10
N PHE A 41 7.82 16.20 0.62
CA PHE A 41 7.37 16.27 2.00
C PHE A 41 7.74 14.98 2.77
N THR A 42 7.89 15.14 4.08
CA THR A 42 8.06 14.03 5.01
C THR A 42 6.86 14.01 5.95
N MET A 43 6.17 12.87 6.01
CA MET A 43 5.00 12.68 6.88
C MET A 43 5.28 11.66 7.97
N ASN A 44 4.87 11.98 9.20
CA ASN A 44 4.75 11.03 10.29
C ASN A 44 3.26 10.70 10.46
N TYR A 45 2.89 9.48 10.10
CA TYR A 45 1.50 9.03 10.14
C TYR A 45 1.07 8.76 11.59
N GLY A 46 0.02 9.42 12.06
CA GLY A 46 -0.74 9.09 13.28
C GLY A 46 -2.02 8.30 12.97
N VAL A 47 -2.29 8.06 11.69
CA VAL A 47 -3.45 7.34 11.16
C VAL A 47 -3.00 6.14 10.32
N TYR A 48 -3.86 5.14 10.17
CA TYR A 48 -3.70 4.11 9.15
C TYR A 48 -4.05 4.67 7.78
N ALA A 49 -3.30 4.26 6.76
CA ALA A 49 -3.55 4.67 5.39
C ALA A 49 -3.28 3.54 4.40
N LEU A 50 -4.15 3.43 3.38
CA LEU A 50 -3.98 2.54 2.22
C LEU A 50 -4.25 3.36 0.96
N PHE A 51 -3.40 3.20 -0.05
CA PHE A 51 -3.56 3.90 -1.33
C PHE A 51 -3.36 2.94 -2.50
N LEU A 52 -4.40 2.73 -3.29
CA LEU A 52 -4.28 2.14 -4.62
C LEU A 52 -3.68 3.20 -5.54
N LYS A 53 -2.49 2.96 -6.04
CA LYS A 53 -1.77 3.84 -6.95
C LYS A 53 -2.12 3.53 -8.40
N ASN A 54 -2.71 4.48 -9.09
CA ASN A 54 -3.02 4.36 -10.52
C ASN A 54 -1.91 4.91 -11.41
N VAL A 55 -0.97 5.67 -10.84
CA VAL A 55 0.20 6.22 -11.53
C VAL A 55 1.40 6.23 -10.58
N LYS A 56 2.57 5.88 -11.08
CA LYS A 56 3.82 6.13 -10.37
C LYS A 56 4.16 7.62 -10.50
N CYS A 57 3.93 8.37 -9.44
CA CYS A 57 4.07 9.83 -9.43
C CYS A 57 5.33 10.32 -8.70
N GLY A 58 6.22 9.44 -8.29
CA GLY A 58 7.45 9.80 -7.57
C GLY A 58 8.03 8.63 -6.79
N ASP A 59 8.94 8.92 -5.89
CA ASP A 59 9.53 7.94 -4.99
C ASP A 59 8.96 8.11 -3.58
N ILE A 60 8.66 6.98 -2.94
CA ILE A 60 8.26 6.90 -1.55
C ILE A 60 9.38 6.22 -0.80
N ARG A 61 9.95 6.89 0.20
CA ARG A 61 11.01 6.33 1.06
C ARG A 61 10.49 6.07 2.44
N TYR A 62 10.79 4.88 2.94
CA TYR A 62 10.48 4.44 4.27
C TYR A 62 11.78 4.03 4.99
N GLY A 63 12.23 4.86 5.92
CA GLY A 63 13.56 4.71 6.51
C GLY A 63 14.66 4.83 5.45
N ARG A 64 15.45 3.76 5.26
CA ARG A 64 16.52 3.69 4.24
C ARG A 64 16.10 3.00 2.95
N GLN A 65 14.88 2.48 2.88
CA GLN A 65 14.38 1.73 1.73
C GLN A 65 13.47 2.59 0.88
N ILE A 66 13.57 2.42 -0.45
CA ILE A 66 12.58 2.94 -1.39
C ILE A 66 11.43 1.93 -1.44
N TYR A 67 10.22 2.42 -1.29
CA TYR A 67 9.02 1.61 -1.42
C TYR A 67 8.85 1.25 -2.90
N ASP A 68 8.95 -0.06 -3.21
CA ASP A 68 8.78 -0.52 -4.60
C ASP A 68 7.28 -0.55 -4.92
N TYR A 69 6.80 0.52 -5.55
CA TYR A 69 5.43 0.61 -6.01
C TYR A 69 5.36 1.00 -7.48
N GLN A 70 4.35 0.49 -8.15
CA GLN A 70 4.03 0.74 -9.55
C GLN A 70 2.55 1.06 -9.71
N GLU A 71 2.10 1.29 -10.94
CA GLU A 71 0.68 1.34 -11.26
C GLU A 71 -0.01 0.03 -10.85
N GLY A 72 -1.19 0.15 -10.24
CA GLY A 72 -1.98 -0.99 -9.79
C GLY A 72 -1.50 -1.62 -8.48
N THR A 73 -0.72 -0.89 -7.68
CA THR A 73 -0.26 -1.37 -6.38
C THR A 73 -0.92 -0.62 -5.23
N VAL A 74 -1.10 -1.33 -4.10
CA VAL A 74 -1.52 -0.72 -2.84
C VAL A 74 -0.31 -0.50 -1.95
N THR A 75 -0.14 0.74 -1.51
CA THR A 75 0.80 1.12 -0.45
C THR A 75 0.04 1.28 0.86
N SER A 76 0.61 0.81 1.97
CA SER A 76 -0.01 0.86 3.29
C SER A 76 0.92 1.48 4.33
N PHE A 77 0.35 2.26 5.23
CA PHE A 77 1.07 2.94 6.31
C PHE A 77 0.31 2.80 7.62
N ALA A 78 1.05 2.62 8.71
CA ALA A 78 0.51 2.54 10.07
C ALA A 78 0.92 3.77 10.91
N PRO A 79 0.21 4.04 12.02
CA PRO A 79 0.61 5.06 12.97
C PRO A 79 2.05 4.87 13.46
N GLY A 80 2.80 5.98 13.55
CA GLY A 80 4.20 6.01 13.92
C GLY A 80 5.19 5.86 12.76
N GLN A 81 4.73 5.56 11.57
CA GLN A 81 5.60 5.43 10.40
C GLN A 81 5.93 6.78 9.79
N VAL A 82 7.22 7.00 9.51
CA VAL A 82 7.73 8.22 8.86
C VAL A 82 8.07 7.91 7.40
N VAL A 83 7.43 8.64 6.50
CA VAL A 83 7.52 8.43 5.06
C VAL A 83 7.96 9.73 4.38
N GLU A 84 8.99 9.66 3.56
CA GLU A 84 9.43 10.73 2.69
C GLU A 84 8.88 10.49 1.28
N VAL A 85 8.28 11.52 0.70
CA VAL A 85 7.69 11.47 -0.64
C VAL A 85 8.35 12.53 -1.51
N ASP A 86 8.93 12.09 -2.61
CA ASP A 86 9.51 12.92 -3.68
C ASP A 86 8.64 12.77 -4.94
N MET A 87 7.85 13.79 -5.27
CA MET A 87 6.98 13.76 -6.44
C MET A 87 7.73 14.19 -7.71
N LEU A 88 7.48 13.50 -8.81
CA LEU A 88 7.98 13.87 -10.13
C LEU A 88 7.32 15.17 -10.59
N GLN A 89 8.15 16.10 -11.13
CA GLN A 89 7.62 17.35 -11.67
C GLN A 89 6.67 17.09 -12.85
N GLY A 90 5.53 17.77 -12.84
CA GLY A 90 4.53 17.68 -13.92
C GLY A 90 3.64 16.44 -13.89
N VAL A 91 3.88 15.49 -13.00
CA VAL A 91 3.02 14.32 -12.80
C VAL A 91 2.02 14.60 -11.69
N ARG A 92 0.73 14.51 -12.00
CA ARG A 92 -0.32 14.60 -10.98
C ARG A 92 -0.50 13.25 -10.29
N PRO A 93 -0.56 13.22 -8.95
CA PRO A 93 -0.86 12.00 -8.24
C PRO A 93 -2.27 11.53 -8.60
N ASN A 94 -2.39 10.26 -8.93
CA ASN A 94 -3.64 9.57 -9.12
C ASN A 94 -3.63 8.33 -8.24
N ALA A 95 -4.35 8.41 -7.13
CA ALA A 95 -4.49 7.32 -6.18
C ALA A 95 -5.87 7.40 -5.52
N TYR A 96 -6.46 6.25 -5.26
CA TYR A 96 -7.68 6.12 -4.51
C TYR A 96 -7.38 5.41 -3.19
N GLY A 97 -7.77 6.00 -2.06
CA GLY A 97 -7.29 5.50 -0.80
C GLY A 97 -8.20 5.74 0.38
N LEU A 98 -7.81 5.13 1.50
CA LEU A 98 -8.48 5.19 2.79
C LEU A 98 -7.50 5.67 3.85
N LEU A 99 -7.92 6.62 4.66
CA LEU A 99 -7.27 6.96 5.92
C LEU A 99 -8.25 6.75 7.07
N PHE A 100 -7.78 6.18 8.18
CA PHE A 100 -8.61 6.06 9.38
C PHE A 100 -7.78 6.18 10.66
N HIS A 101 -8.34 6.88 11.63
CA HIS A 101 -7.71 7.10 12.93
C HIS A 101 -7.89 5.86 13.82
N PRO A 102 -6.91 5.49 14.67
CA PRO A 102 -7.03 4.34 15.60
C PRO A 102 -8.28 4.39 16.49
N ASP A 103 -8.76 5.57 16.89
CA ASP A 103 -9.96 5.71 17.72
C ASP A 103 -11.25 5.24 17.01
N LEU A 104 -11.29 5.22 15.69
CA LEU A 104 -12.42 4.68 14.94
C LEU A 104 -12.64 3.21 15.26
N ILE A 105 -11.56 2.45 15.31
CA ILE A 105 -11.58 0.98 15.45
C ILE A 105 -11.51 0.53 16.91
N LYS A 106 -11.29 1.45 17.84
CA LYS A 106 -11.21 1.14 19.27
C LYS A 106 -12.53 0.55 19.79
N GLY A 107 -12.44 -0.66 20.40
CA GLY A 107 -13.60 -1.40 20.90
C GLY A 107 -14.39 -2.16 19.82
N THR A 108 -13.86 -2.29 18.62
CA THR A 108 -14.40 -3.14 17.54
C THR A 108 -13.56 -4.40 17.34
N SER A 109 -14.07 -5.41 16.60
CA SER A 109 -13.30 -6.58 16.16
C SER A 109 -12.05 -6.16 15.41
N LEU A 110 -12.18 -5.25 14.45
CA LEU A 110 -11.04 -4.72 13.70
C LEU A 110 -9.95 -4.16 14.62
N GLY A 111 -10.32 -3.45 15.70
CA GLY A 111 -9.35 -2.91 16.66
C GLY A 111 -8.59 -4.00 17.43
N GLN A 112 -9.17 -5.19 17.63
CA GLN A 112 -8.50 -6.35 18.22
C GLN A 112 -7.55 -7.00 17.21
N ASP A 113 -7.95 -7.08 15.94
CA ASP A 113 -7.28 -7.84 14.88
C ASP A 113 -6.32 -6.99 14.04
N ILE A 114 -6.28 -5.67 14.21
CA ILE A 114 -5.46 -4.76 13.38
C ILE A 114 -3.98 -5.14 13.34
N LYS A 115 -3.46 -5.76 14.39
CA LYS A 115 -2.06 -6.22 14.48
C LYS A 115 -1.76 -7.44 13.60
N HIS A 116 -2.77 -8.17 13.18
CA HIS A 116 -2.64 -9.35 12.30
C HIS A 116 -2.45 -8.98 10.83
N TYR A 117 -2.78 -7.75 10.45
CA TYR A 117 -2.56 -7.28 9.08
C TYR A 117 -1.08 -6.91 8.88
N SER A 118 -0.29 -7.90 8.44
CA SER A 118 1.18 -7.83 8.35
C SER A 118 1.69 -6.72 7.41
N PHE A 119 0.91 -6.30 6.43
CA PHE A 119 1.27 -5.21 5.53
C PHE A 119 1.32 -3.81 6.19
N PHE A 120 0.84 -3.67 7.42
CA PHE A 120 1.07 -2.50 8.26
C PHE A 120 2.35 -2.57 9.07
N SER A 121 3.07 -3.69 9.06
CA SER A 121 4.30 -3.84 9.83
C SER A 121 5.47 -3.08 9.20
N TYR A 122 6.46 -2.73 10.04
CA TYR A 122 7.69 -2.04 9.63
C TYR A 122 8.54 -2.84 8.62
N ALA A 123 8.39 -4.16 8.62
CA ALA A 123 9.15 -5.05 7.74
C ALA A 123 8.59 -5.09 6.31
N SER A 124 7.37 -4.59 6.09
CA SER A 124 6.70 -4.64 4.80
C SER A 124 6.92 -3.35 4.01
N ALA A 125 8.12 -3.21 3.42
CA ALA A 125 8.40 -2.13 2.44
C ALA A 125 7.93 -2.50 1.02
N GLU A 126 7.15 -3.56 0.88
CA GLU A 126 6.70 -4.12 -0.38
C GLU A 126 5.25 -3.73 -0.66
N ALA A 127 5.02 -3.12 -1.84
CA ALA A 127 3.68 -2.80 -2.29
C ALA A 127 2.89 -4.07 -2.65
N LEU A 128 1.60 -4.07 -2.38
CA LEU A 128 0.70 -5.12 -2.78
C LEU A 128 0.29 -4.90 -4.25
N HIS A 129 0.65 -5.83 -5.14
CA HIS A 129 0.28 -5.80 -6.55
C HIS A 129 -1.10 -6.45 -6.74
N LEU A 130 -2.04 -5.68 -7.32
CA LEU A 130 -3.40 -6.13 -7.58
C LEU A 130 -3.62 -6.50 -9.04
N SER A 131 -4.33 -7.60 -9.29
CA SER A 131 -4.95 -7.86 -10.60
C SER A 131 -6.11 -6.89 -10.87
N GLU A 132 -6.61 -6.83 -12.09
CA GLU A 132 -7.76 -5.95 -12.42
C GLU A 132 -9.01 -6.31 -11.62
N GLU A 133 -9.27 -7.60 -11.38
CA GLU A 133 -10.36 -8.07 -10.54
C GLU A 133 -10.18 -7.61 -9.09
N GLU A 134 -8.96 -7.75 -8.53
CA GLU A 134 -8.64 -7.33 -7.17
C GLU A 134 -8.72 -5.81 -6.99
N LYS A 135 -8.35 -5.02 -8.01
CA LYS A 135 -8.55 -3.56 -8.03
C LYS A 135 -10.04 -3.19 -7.96
N SER A 136 -10.89 -3.93 -8.70
CA SER A 136 -12.33 -3.72 -8.64
C SER A 136 -12.86 -3.99 -7.23
N ILE A 137 -12.49 -5.11 -6.62
CA ILE A 137 -12.89 -5.46 -5.24
C ILE A 137 -12.43 -4.39 -4.23
N PHE A 138 -11.17 -3.94 -4.36
CA PHE A 138 -10.61 -2.89 -3.49
C PHE A 138 -11.41 -1.58 -3.64
N THR A 139 -11.67 -1.17 -4.86
CA THR A 139 -12.43 0.05 -5.18
C THR A 139 -13.86 -0.03 -4.67
N ASP A 140 -14.54 -1.17 -4.86
CA ASP A 140 -15.91 -1.40 -4.40
C ASP A 140 -16.02 -1.30 -2.86
N CYS A 141 -15.02 -1.81 -2.13
CA CYS A 141 -14.96 -1.66 -0.68
C CYS A 141 -14.80 -0.17 -0.28
N LEU A 142 -13.95 0.59 -0.97
CA LEU A 142 -13.80 2.03 -0.73
C LEU A 142 -15.08 2.79 -1.02
N GLU A 143 -15.78 2.45 -2.12
CA GLU A 143 -17.05 3.09 -2.47
C GLU A 143 -18.12 2.86 -1.40
N LYS A 144 -18.23 1.66 -0.83
CA LYS A 144 -19.15 1.39 0.29
C LYS A 144 -18.85 2.25 1.51
N ILE A 145 -17.56 2.44 1.83
CA ILE A 145 -17.16 3.33 2.92
C ILE A 145 -17.54 4.77 2.56
N ARG A 146 -17.21 5.23 1.34
CA ARG A 146 -17.51 6.58 0.86
C ARG A 146 -19.00 6.90 0.92
N MET A 147 -19.85 5.96 0.50
CA MET A 147 -21.30 6.11 0.57
C MET A 147 -21.77 6.30 2.02
N GLU A 148 -21.23 5.52 2.96
CA GLU A 148 -21.56 5.65 4.37
C GLU A 148 -21.16 7.03 4.94
N LEU A 149 -20.01 7.58 4.49
CA LEU A 149 -19.55 8.90 4.92
C LEU A 149 -20.42 10.07 4.41
N GLN A 150 -21.23 9.85 3.38
CA GLN A 150 -22.19 10.85 2.87
C GLN A 150 -23.50 10.89 3.66
N HIS A 151 -23.76 9.88 4.49
CA HIS A 151 -24.90 9.86 5.39
C HIS A 151 -24.62 10.62 6.70
N PRO A 152 -25.65 11.20 7.36
CA PRO A 152 -25.49 11.77 8.68
C PRO A 152 -24.96 10.72 9.67
N ILE A 153 -24.02 11.12 10.52
CA ILE A 153 -23.44 10.24 11.53
C ILE A 153 -24.51 9.83 12.55
N ASP A 154 -24.70 8.51 12.72
CA ASP A 154 -25.61 7.94 13.68
C ASP A 154 -24.95 6.86 14.55
N LYS A 155 -25.74 6.19 15.41
CA LYS A 155 -25.26 5.13 16.32
C LYS A 155 -24.73 3.87 15.58
N HIS A 156 -25.02 3.71 14.29
CA HIS A 156 -24.62 2.56 13.48
C HIS A 156 -23.40 2.86 12.63
N SER A 157 -23.14 4.14 12.28
CA SER A 157 -22.09 4.57 11.37
C SER A 157 -20.72 4.00 11.73
N LYS A 158 -20.30 4.12 12.99
CA LYS A 158 -19.01 3.57 13.46
C LYS A 158 -18.89 2.06 13.16
N ARG A 159 -19.96 1.29 13.40
CA ARG A 159 -19.98 -0.16 13.20
C ARG A 159 -19.94 -0.50 11.71
N LEU A 160 -20.73 0.18 10.88
CA LEU A 160 -20.80 -0.06 9.44
C LEU A 160 -19.47 0.29 8.77
N ILE A 161 -18.89 1.44 9.09
CA ILE A 161 -17.59 1.88 8.58
C ILE A 161 -16.50 0.87 8.98
N SER A 162 -16.41 0.50 10.28
CA SER A 162 -15.39 -0.43 10.75
C SER A 162 -15.49 -1.80 10.09
N ARG A 163 -16.71 -2.31 9.84
CA ARG A 163 -16.93 -3.59 9.15
C ARG A 163 -16.53 -3.55 7.68
N ASN A 164 -16.80 -2.44 6.99
CA ASN A 164 -16.35 -2.28 5.61
C ASN A 164 -14.83 -2.14 5.51
N ILE A 165 -14.19 -1.47 6.48
CA ILE A 165 -12.72 -1.40 6.57
C ILE A 165 -12.15 -2.80 6.85
N GLU A 166 -12.70 -3.55 7.80
CA GLU A 166 -12.29 -4.91 8.13
C GLU A 166 -12.34 -5.82 6.89
N LEU A 167 -13.45 -5.78 6.14
CA LEU A 167 -13.60 -6.52 4.88
C LEU A 167 -12.54 -6.13 3.85
N LEU A 168 -12.26 -4.85 3.67
CA LEU A 168 -11.22 -4.37 2.77
C LEU A 168 -9.83 -4.92 3.17
N LEU A 169 -9.51 -4.89 4.47
CA LEU A 169 -8.22 -5.36 4.96
C LEU A 169 -8.08 -6.88 4.83
N ASP A 170 -9.16 -7.65 5.03
CA ASP A 170 -9.21 -9.10 4.81
C ASP A 170 -8.95 -9.46 3.35
N TYR A 171 -9.53 -8.71 2.39
CA TYR A 171 -9.20 -8.86 0.98
C TYR A 171 -7.74 -8.53 0.70
N CYS A 172 -7.21 -7.44 1.24
CA CYS A 172 -5.80 -7.09 1.09
C CYS A 172 -4.88 -8.21 1.65
N MET A 173 -5.22 -8.81 2.79
CA MET A 173 -4.47 -9.94 3.36
C MET A 173 -4.46 -11.13 2.40
N ARG A 174 -5.63 -11.50 1.87
CA ARG A 174 -5.76 -12.58 0.88
C ARG A 174 -4.91 -12.33 -0.37
N PHE A 175 -4.93 -11.10 -0.89
CA PHE A 175 -4.14 -10.73 -2.07
C PHE A 175 -2.64 -10.75 -1.78
N TYR A 176 -2.25 -10.34 -0.59
CA TYR A 176 -0.87 -10.36 -0.11
C TYR A 176 -0.34 -11.80 -0.01
N GLU A 177 -1.11 -12.71 0.58
CA GLU A 177 -0.76 -14.14 0.65
C GLU A 177 -0.61 -14.76 -0.75
N ARG A 178 -1.55 -14.46 -1.67
CA ARG A 178 -1.43 -14.89 -3.08
C ARG A 178 -0.11 -14.42 -3.71
N GLN A 179 0.27 -13.15 -3.47
CA GLN A 179 1.52 -12.59 -4.02
C GLN A 179 2.74 -13.39 -3.57
N PHE A 180 2.80 -13.83 -2.31
CA PHE A 180 3.90 -14.66 -1.80
C PHE A 180 3.90 -16.06 -2.39
N ILE A 181 2.75 -16.71 -2.52
CA ILE A 181 2.61 -18.03 -3.14
C ILE A 181 3.14 -17.97 -4.58
N THR A 182 2.68 -17.02 -5.36
CA THR A 182 3.09 -16.83 -6.76
C THR A 182 4.59 -16.59 -6.90
N ARG A 183 5.19 -15.80 -6.00
CA ARG A 183 6.64 -15.59 -5.96
C ARG A 183 7.42 -16.85 -5.61
N SER A 184 6.96 -17.61 -4.63
CA SER A 184 7.58 -18.87 -4.23
C SER A 184 7.59 -19.86 -5.40
N GLU A 185 6.51 -19.97 -6.15
CA GLU A 185 6.41 -20.82 -7.33
C GLU A 185 7.29 -20.33 -8.48
N SER A 186 7.32 -19.02 -8.73
CA SER A 186 8.21 -18.43 -9.74
C SER A 186 9.68 -18.65 -9.41
N ASN A 187 10.07 -18.47 -8.15
CA ASN A 187 11.44 -18.72 -7.70
C ASN A 187 11.83 -20.19 -7.84
N LYS A 188 10.93 -21.13 -7.52
CA LYS A 188 11.16 -22.56 -7.76
C LYS A 188 11.35 -22.87 -9.25
N SER A 189 10.52 -22.28 -10.11
CA SER A 189 10.63 -22.46 -11.57
C SER A 189 11.96 -21.91 -12.13
N VAL A 190 12.43 -20.77 -11.64
CA VAL A 190 13.73 -20.19 -12.01
C VAL A 190 14.88 -21.08 -11.54
N LEU A 191 14.81 -21.58 -10.30
CA LEU A 191 15.83 -22.48 -9.75
C LEU A 191 15.94 -23.77 -10.54
N VAL A 192 14.82 -24.42 -10.85
CA VAL A 192 14.78 -25.65 -11.67
C VAL A 192 15.38 -25.42 -13.06
N LYS A 193 15.05 -24.30 -13.71
CA LYS A 193 15.65 -23.93 -15.00
C LYS A 193 17.15 -23.67 -14.90
N PHE A 194 17.58 -23.02 -13.83
CA PHE A 194 18.99 -22.74 -13.59
C PHE A 194 19.77 -24.03 -13.32
N GLU A 195 19.24 -24.95 -12.51
CA GLU A 195 19.84 -26.27 -12.27
C GLU A 195 19.97 -27.07 -13.58
N ALA A 196 18.92 -27.12 -14.40
CA ALA A 196 18.97 -27.79 -15.70
C ALA A 196 20.04 -27.20 -16.64
N LEU A 197 20.17 -25.88 -16.69
CA LEU A 197 21.19 -25.19 -17.48
C LEU A 197 22.60 -25.48 -16.96
N LEU A 198 22.80 -25.60 -15.66
CA LEU A 198 24.07 -26.00 -15.05
C LEU A 198 24.43 -27.45 -15.39
N ASP A 199 23.46 -28.35 -15.27
CA ASP A 199 23.65 -29.78 -15.60
C ASP A 199 24.04 -29.95 -17.07
N ASP A 200 23.32 -29.28 -17.99
CA ASP A 200 23.65 -29.27 -19.42
C ASP A 200 25.05 -28.69 -19.67
N TYR A 201 25.43 -27.64 -18.97
CA TYR A 201 26.77 -27.05 -19.08
C TYR A 201 27.86 -28.03 -18.66
N PHE A 202 27.69 -28.65 -17.48
CA PHE A 202 28.69 -29.58 -16.94
C PHE A 202 28.77 -30.95 -17.68
N GLN A 203 27.69 -31.33 -18.38
CA GLN A 203 27.69 -32.53 -19.23
C GLN A 203 28.27 -32.28 -20.63
N SER A 204 28.51 -31.03 -21.01
CA SER A 204 29.11 -30.62 -22.27
C SER A 204 30.64 -30.46 -22.13
N ASP A 205 31.33 -30.25 -23.26
CA ASP A 205 32.77 -29.94 -23.26
C ASP A 205 33.09 -28.49 -22.88
N LYS A 206 32.07 -27.65 -22.61
CA LYS A 206 32.21 -26.23 -22.28
C LYS A 206 33.03 -25.96 -21.02
N PRO A 207 32.93 -26.73 -19.93
CA PRO A 207 33.76 -26.52 -18.76
C PRO A 207 35.27 -26.60 -19.03
N GLN A 208 35.65 -27.40 -20.04
CA GLN A 208 37.05 -27.57 -20.44
C GLN A 208 37.54 -26.42 -21.34
N THR A 209 36.65 -25.85 -22.15
CA THR A 209 36.97 -24.78 -23.10
C THR A 209 36.76 -23.38 -22.53
N ASP A 210 35.67 -23.17 -21.79
CA ASP A 210 35.21 -21.84 -21.33
C ASP A 210 35.41 -21.62 -19.81
N GLY A 211 35.80 -22.68 -19.07
CA GLY A 211 35.99 -22.65 -17.64
C GLY A 211 34.69 -22.75 -16.84
N LEU A 212 34.73 -22.43 -15.56
CA LEU A 212 33.55 -22.47 -14.69
C LEU A 212 32.65 -21.23 -14.92
N PRO A 213 31.30 -21.41 -14.92
CA PRO A 213 30.40 -20.29 -15.04
C PRO A 213 30.59 -19.30 -13.89
N SER A 214 30.65 -18.01 -14.19
CA SER A 214 30.77 -16.94 -13.21
C SER A 214 29.60 -15.95 -13.32
N VAL A 215 29.11 -15.49 -12.20
CA VAL A 215 28.12 -14.40 -12.12
C VAL A 215 28.88 -13.08 -12.29
N LYS A 216 28.53 -12.32 -13.32
CA LYS A 216 29.04 -10.96 -13.53
C LYS A 216 28.02 -9.94 -13.05
#